data_d7f99463739a1ffe267347b464156f94
#
_entry.id   d7f99463739a1ffe267347b464156f94
#
_cell.length_a   1.000
_cell.length_b   1.000
_cell.length_c   1.000
_cell.angle_alpha   90.00
_cell.angle_beta   90.00
_cell.angle_gamma   90.00
#
_symmetry.space_group_name_H-M   'P 1'
#
loop_
_entity.id
_entity.type
_entity.pdbx_description
1 polymer ?
#
loop_
_entity_poly.entity_id
_entity_poly.type
_entity_poly.pdbx_seq_one_letter_code
_entity_poly.pdbx_strand_id
1 'polypeptide(L)'
;MKFVRERIDTLRLDALRSAGARAGWLLETSAVIRVGLGRSVDRVFLDDGLEGPFDANDVLSEHSVSGDDGPSGTGVIAFGTLPFDRSAEVRLDVPEFLVTQTSDGETWVTSLEGSSTWRTLLVDVAPPVQETQSLRSLTLQPTPEEYAHNVALAVEILRSKEIDKVVLARSVHGSVPEPIDPAAVAQRLRLREPICTIYSLPTADGRRYVGATPELIARRSGALLQSHPLAGTIALPPNVAPDDYQKWLLGSTKNLHEHNVPVNEIVNSLATVYDHVQAEPTPSIVSLRTLAHLGTWITASCDDVDRAPNALEVLRLLHPTSAVGGVPRKSAYDLIRRLEQHDRGYYAGPLGWMDANGDGEWWIGFRGVLLRGAQFEAWAGAGIVSESDPTAEREETRAKLASFLSSVLVDAVQ
;
A
#
# COMPACT_ATOMS: atom_id res chain seq x y z
N MET A 1 -3.93 7.28 -27.38
CA MET A 1 -5.28 6.66 -27.53
C MET A 1 -6.35 7.66 -27.12
N LYS A 2 -7.60 7.48 -27.59
CA LYS A 2 -8.70 8.36 -27.22
C LYS A 2 -9.62 7.68 -26.24
N PHE A 3 -10.04 8.42 -25.22
CA PHE A 3 -10.97 7.99 -24.19
C PHE A 3 -12.16 8.94 -24.13
N VAL A 4 -13.30 8.42 -23.66
CA VAL A 4 -14.51 9.21 -23.42
C VAL A 4 -14.85 9.09 -21.95
N ARG A 5 -15.07 10.22 -21.29
CA ARG A 5 -15.49 10.30 -19.88
C ARG A 5 -16.95 10.74 -19.80
N GLU A 6 -17.72 10.04 -18.98
CA GLU A 6 -19.11 10.31 -18.73
C GLU A 6 -19.42 10.26 -17.23
N ARG A 7 -20.33 11.11 -16.77
CA ARG A 7 -20.94 11.00 -15.44
C ARG A 7 -22.15 10.08 -15.51
N ILE A 8 -22.32 9.21 -14.52
CA ILE A 8 -23.44 8.26 -14.46
C ILE A 8 -24.18 8.35 -13.12
N ASP A 9 -25.51 8.09 -13.14
CA ASP A 9 -26.38 8.21 -11.96
C ASP A 9 -26.51 6.93 -11.16
N THR A 10 -26.32 5.76 -11.77
CA THR A 10 -26.58 4.46 -11.11
C THR A 10 -25.47 3.47 -11.34
N LEU A 11 -25.05 2.81 -10.25
CA LEU A 11 -24.00 1.82 -10.27
C LEU A 11 -24.26 0.71 -9.24
N ARG A 12 -24.00 -0.55 -9.65
CA ARG A 12 -23.97 -1.71 -8.75
C ARG A 12 -22.59 -1.82 -8.10
N LEU A 13 -22.36 -1.08 -7.02
CA LEU A 13 -21.06 -0.98 -6.34
C LEU A 13 -20.49 -2.33 -5.91
N ASP A 14 -21.30 -3.27 -5.41
CA ASP A 14 -20.80 -4.57 -4.97
C ASP A 14 -20.33 -5.43 -6.15
N ALA A 15 -21.04 -5.38 -7.29
CA ALA A 15 -20.59 -6.04 -8.51
C ALA A 15 -19.31 -5.39 -9.05
N LEU A 16 -19.23 -4.06 -9.05
CA LEU A 16 -18.04 -3.32 -9.46
C LEU A 16 -16.82 -3.69 -8.61
N ARG A 17 -16.94 -3.65 -7.28
CA ARG A 17 -15.89 -4.04 -6.34
C ARG A 17 -15.42 -5.48 -6.58
N SER A 18 -16.38 -6.39 -6.76
CA SER A 18 -16.08 -7.81 -6.99
C SER A 18 -15.36 -8.05 -8.31
N ALA A 19 -15.79 -7.40 -9.39
CA ALA A 19 -15.13 -7.46 -10.70
C ALA A 19 -13.70 -6.91 -10.63
N GLY A 20 -13.54 -5.71 -10.07
CA GLY A 20 -12.23 -5.09 -9.89
C GLY A 20 -11.29 -5.94 -9.04
N ALA A 21 -11.79 -6.49 -7.93
CA ALA A 21 -10.99 -7.31 -7.02
C ALA A 21 -10.56 -8.64 -7.64
N ARG A 22 -11.36 -9.28 -8.51
CA ARG A 22 -11.05 -10.59 -9.12
C ARG A 22 -10.15 -10.49 -10.35
N ALA A 23 -10.46 -9.55 -11.25
CA ALA A 23 -9.86 -9.54 -12.58
C ALA A 23 -9.34 -8.16 -13.02
N GLY A 24 -9.77 -7.08 -12.37
CA GLY A 24 -9.37 -5.70 -12.67
C GLY A 24 -8.38 -5.13 -11.67
N TRP A 25 -8.53 -3.84 -11.41
CA TRP A 25 -7.78 -3.06 -10.43
C TRP A 25 -8.77 -2.44 -9.46
N LEU A 26 -8.63 -2.70 -8.17
CA LEU A 26 -9.44 -2.10 -7.11
C LEU A 26 -8.54 -1.31 -6.17
N LEU A 27 -8.83 -0.03 -6.01
CA LEU A 27 -8.28 0.83 -4.96
C LEU A 27 -9.43 1.63 -4.33
N GLU A 28 -9.73 1.34 -3.08
CA GLU A 28 -10.86 1.92 -2.35
C GLU A 28 -10.37 2.55 -1.05
N THR A 29 -10.38 3.86 -1.00
CA THR A 29 -10.13 4.64 0.22
C THR A 29 -11.45 4.85 0.99
N SER A 30 -11.41 5.48 2.16
CA SER A 30 -12.63 5.91 2.88
C SER A 30 -13.45 6.96 2.11
N ALA A 31 -12.85 7.65 1.13
CA ALA A 31 -13.46 8.74 0.40
C ALA A 31 -13.74 8.40 -1.08
N VAL A 32 -12.90 7.63 -1.74
CA VAL A 32 -12.94 7.42 -3.19
C VAL A 32 -12.76 5.96 -3.53
N ILE A 33 -13.57 5.46 -4.47
CA ILE A 33 -13.44 4.12 -5.04
C ILE A 33 -12.96 4.26 -6.47
N ARG A 34 -11.85 3.61 -6.83
CA ARG A 34 -11.35 3.50 -8.20
C ARG A 34 -11.29 2.04 -8.62
N VAL A 35 -11.93 1.73 -9.72
CA VAL A 35 -11.95 0.37 -10.28
C VAL A 35 -11.59 0.41 -11.75
N GLY A 36 -10.47 -0.19 -12.11
CA GLY A 36 -10.12 -0.50 -13.49
C GLY A 36 -10.76 -1.82 -13.92
N LEU A 37 -11.34 -1.86 -15.11
CA LEU A 37 -11.98 -3.04 -15.69
C LEU A 37 -11.51 -3.28 -17.13
N GLY A 38 -11.73 -4.50 -17.62
CA GLY A 38 -11.31 -4.91 -18.94
C GLY A 38 -9.83 -5.27 -18.99
N ARG A 39 -9.22 -5.13 -20.16
CA ARG A 39 -7.78 -5.38 -20.36
C ARG A 39 -6.94 -4.14 -20.01
N SER A 40 -5.66 -4.36 -19.81
CA SER A 40 -4.67 -3.26 -19.86
C SER A 40 -4.50 -2.85 -21.33
N VAL A 41 -4.86 -1.62 -21.66
CA VAL A 41 -4.80 -1.11 -23.05
C VAL A 41 -3.47 -0.44 -23.35
N ASP A 42 -2.79 0.04 -22.30
CA ASP A 42 -1.44 0.56 -22.37
C ASP A 42 -0.65 0.23 -21.13
N ARG A 43 0.69 0.28 -21.23
CA ARG A 43 1.60 -0.05 -20.15
C ARG A 43 2.79 0.89 -20.14
N VAL A 44 3.07 1.45 -18.97
CA VAL A 44 4.30 2.16 -18.69
C VAL A 44 5.29 1.19 -18.07
N PHE A 45 6.47 1.05 -18.66
CA PHE A 45 7.56 0.24 -18.13
C PHE A 45 8.68 1.16 -17.65
N LEU A 46 9.21 0.85 -16.48
CA LEU A 46 10.40 1.48 -15.93
C LEU A 46 11.44 0.35 -15.72
N ASP A 47 12.30 0.14 -16.72
CA ASP A 47 13.22 -1.02 -16.77
C ASP A 47 14.19 -1.03 -15.59
N ASP A 48 14.68 0.14 -15.19
CA ASP A 48 15.54 0.33 -14.01
C ASP A 48 14.74 0.70 -12.74
N GLY A 49 13.46 0.39 -12.72
CA GLY A 49 12.56 0.67 -11.62
C GLY A 49 12.49 2.17 -11.26
N LEU A 50 12.48 2.47 -9.97
CA LEU A 50 12.49 3.84 -9.47
C LEU A 50 13.90 4.48 -9.49
N GLU A 51 14.95 3.77 -9.87
CA GLU A 51 16.32 4.29 -9.93
C GLU A 51 16.65 4.88 -11.31
N GLY A 52 16.03 4.37 -12.37
CA GLY A 52 16.22 4.82 -13.74
C GLY A 52 15.62 6.21 -14.05
N PRO A 53 16.04 6.84 -15.15
CA PRO A 53 15.37 8.01 -15.69
C PRO A 53 14.03 7.58 -16.30
N PHE A 54 12.95 8.27 -15.96
CA PHE A 54 11.65 8.07 -16.61
C PHE A 54 10.86 9.38 -16.61
N ASP A 55 10.02 9.53 -17.62
CA ASP A 55 8.96 10.53 -17.63
C ASP A 55 7.61 9.81 -17.83
N ALA A 56 6.95 9.51 -16.71
CA ALA A 56 5.64 8.86 -16.74
C ALA A 56 4.56 9.80 -17.31
N ASN A 57 4.76 11.12 -17.24
CA ASN A 57 3.85 12.09 -17.84
C ASN A 57 3.84 11.95 -19.35
N ASP A 58 5.00 11.69 -19.99
CA ASP A 58 5.07 11.56 -21.45
C ASP A 58 4.17 10.45 -21.97
N VAL A 59 4.13 9.30 -21.29
CA VAL A 59 3.32 8.16 -21.75
C VAL A 59 1.83 8.41 -21.60
N LEU A 60 1.40 8.96 -20.46
CA LEU A 60 -0.02 9.21 -20.21
C LEU A 60 -0.52 10.44 -20.97
N SER A 61 0.36 11.41 -21.30
CA SER A 61 0.02 12.60 -22.09
C SER A 61 -0.33 12.29 -23.56
N GLU A 62 0.06 11.13 -24.08
CA GLU A 62 -0.36 10.65 -25.40
C GLU A 62 -1.84 10.24 -25.46
N HIS A 63 -2.52 10.19 -24.31
CA HIS A 63 -3.94 9.84 -24.21
C HIS A 63 -4.79 11.11 -24.12
N SER A 64 -5.83 11.19 -24.94
CA SER A 64 -6.81 12.29 -24.89
C SER A 64 -8.11 11.81 -24.25
N VAL A 65 -8.73 12.67 -23.46
CA VAL A 65 -10.04 12.44 -22.86
C VAL A 65 -11.00 13.47 -23.42
N SER A 66 -12.17 13.01 -23.91
CA SER A 66 -13.29 13.83 -24.34
C SER A 66 -14.52 13.55 -23.49
N GLY A 67 -15.58 14.34 -23.64
CA GLY A 67 -16.83 14.19 -22.88
C GLY A 67 -16.91 15.15 -21.69
N ASP A 68 -17.47 14.71 -20.59
CA ASP A 68 -17.72 15.55 -19.42
C ASP A 68 -16.43 15.94 -18.69
N ASP A 69 -16.33 17.17 -18.22
CA ASP A 69 -15.26 17.60 -17.34
C ASP A 69 -15.44 16.99 -15.95
N GLY A 70 -14.39 16.37 -15.40
CA GLY A 70 -14.43 15.69 -14.10
C GLY A 70 -13.18 15.94 -13.28
N PRO A 71 -13.24 15.62 -11.98
CA PRO A 71 -12.13 15.81 -11.06
C PRO A 71 -10.88 15.01 -11.44
N SER A 72 -9.73 15.38 -10.88
CA SER A 72 -8.48 14.64 -11.00
C SER A 72 -8.66 13.16 -10.60
N GLY A 73 -8.00 12.24 -11.33
CA GLY A 73 -8.11 10.81 -11.13
C GLY A 73 -9.43 10.19 -11.58
N THR A 74 -10.25 10.90 -12.40
CA THR A 74 -11.43 10.36 -13.09
C THR A 74 -11.22 10.21 -14.60
N GLY A 75 -10.09 10.72 -15.13
CA GLY A 75 -9.67 10.58 -16.52
C GLY A 75 -8.88 9.29 -16.77
N VAL A 76 -7.89 9.36 -17.67
CA VAL A 76 -6.95 8.23 -17.88
C VAL A 76 -5.99 8.17 -16.69
N ILE A 77 -5.90 7.00 -16.08
CA ILE A 77 -4.92 6.73 -15.02
C ILE A 77 -4.17 5.43 -15.30
N ALA A 78 -2.97 5.34 -14.77
CA ALA A 78 -2.21 4.09 -14.71
C ALA A 78 -2.15 3.59 -13.27
N PHE A 79 -2.52 2.33 -13.05
CA PHE A 79 -2.36 1.64 -11.77
C PHE A 79 -1.00 0.94 -11.70
N GLY A 80 -0.41 0.90 -10.52
CA GLY A 80 0.83 0.19 -10.26
C GLY A 80 0.86 -0.56 -8.95
N THR A 81 1.57 -1.70 -8.96
CA THR A 81 2.02 -2.43 -7.77
C THR A 81 3.51 -2.63 -7.93
N LEU A 82 4.29 -1.87 -7.18
CA LEU A 82 5.73 -1.78 -7.34
C LEU A 82 6.44 -2.70 -6.35
N PRO A 83 7.55 -3.34 -6.74
CA PRO A 83 8.39 -4.08 -5.81
C PRO A 83 9.00 -3.19 -4.72
N PHE A 84 9.36 -3.81 -3.58
CA PHE A 84 10.14 -3.14 -2.54
C PHE A 84 11.52 -2.73 -3.03
N ASP A 85 12.14 -3.57 -3.87
CA ASP A 85 13.42 -3.27 -4.50
C ASP A 85 13.24 -2.17 -5.56
N ARG A 86 13.92 -1.04 -5.35
CA ARG A 86 13.86 0.14 -6.23
C ARG A 86 14.41 -0.09 -7.63
N SER A 87 15.33 -1.04 -7.79
CA SER A 87 15.95 -1.38 -9.07
C SER A 87 15.15 -2.40 -9.88
N ALA A 88 14.13 -3.01 -9.28
CA ALA A 88 13.29 -3.97 -9.97
C ALA A 88 12.38 -3.28 -11.01
N GLU A 89 12.16 -3.97 -12.14
CA GLU A 89 11.26 -3.50 -13.19
C GLU A 89 9.89 -3.12 -12.62
N VAL A 90 9.40 -1.97 -13.02
CA VAL A 90 8.09 -1.44 -12.67
C VAL A 90 7.17 -1.46 -13.89
N ARG A 91 5.95 -1.93 -13.69
CA ARG A 91 4.88 -1.89 -14.68
C ARG A 91 3.68 -1.14 -14.13
N LEU A 92 3.22 -0.14 -14.87
CA LEU A 92 1.94 0.52 -14.62
C LEU A 92 0.98 0.13 -15.75
N ASP A 93 -0.26 -0.17 -15.40
CA ASP A 93 -1.29 -0.62 -16.34
C ASP A 93 -2.39 0.44 -16.50
N VAL A 94 -2.71 0.82 -17.73
CA VAL A 94 -3.86 1.67 -18.07
C VAL A 94 -5.05 0.77 -18.39
N PRO A 95 -6.14 0.79 -17.60
CA PRO A 95 -7.31 -0.06 -17.85
C PRO A 95 -8.14 0.44 -19.03
N GLU A 96 -8.83 -0.47 -19.72
CA GLU A 96 -9.79 -0.16 -20.78
C GLU A 96 -10.96 0.69 -20.29
N PHE A 97 -11.39 0.45 -19.04
CA PHE A 97 -12.42 1.22 -18.36
C PHE A 97 -11.96 1.59 -16.96
N LEU A 98 -12.14 2.85 -16.61
CA LEU A 98 -11.99 3.33 -15.24
C LEU A 98 -13.37 3.74 -14.72
N VAL A 99 -13.77 3.20 -13.58
CA VAL A 99 -14.94 3.67 -12.83
C VAL A 99 -14.46 4.30 -11.53
N THR A 100 -14.78 5.56 -11.32
CA THR A 100 -14.45 6.30 -10.10
C THR A 100 -15.70 6.80 -9.42
N GLN A 101 -15.90 6.45 -8.15
CA GLN A 101 -16.89 7.10 -7.29
C GLN A 101 -16.15 8.03 -6.32
N THR A 102 -16.48 9.30 -6.35
CA THR A 102 -15.88 10.36 -5.53
C THR A 102 -16.56 10.48 -4.16
N SER A 103 -15.95 11.23 -3.25
CA SER A 103 -16.41 11.38 -1.85
C SER A 103 -17.80 11.99 -1.71
N ASP A 104 -18.25 12.78 -2.67
CA ASP A 104 -19.59 13.38 -2.76
C ASP A 104 -20.65 12.43 -3.38
N GLY A 105 -20.22 11.20 -3.75
CA GLY A 105 -21.08 10.16 -4.32
C GLY A 105 -21.23 10.24 -5.83
N GLU A 106 -20.59 11.19 -6.52
CA GLU A 106 -20.60 11.23 -7.97
C GLU A 106 -19.85 10.03 -8.55
N THR A 107 -20.37 9.51 -9.67
CA THR A 107 -19.75 8.37 -10.34
C THR A 107 -19.35 8.75 -11.76
N TRP A 108 -18.09 8.50 -12.08
CA TRP A 108 -17.47 8.80 -13.36
C TRP A 108 -16.99 7.52 -14.02
N VAL A 109 -17.21 7.41 -15.32
CA VAL A 109 -16.70 6.31 -16.14
C VAL A 109 -15.87 6.89 -17.27
N THR A 110 -14.62 6.44 -17.37
CA THR A 110 -13.73 6.74 -18.48
C THR A 110 -13.48 5.47 -19.26
N SER A 111 -13.82 5.46 -20.55
CA SER A 111 -13.78 4.31 -21.43
C SER A 111 -12.90 4.59 -22.64
N LEU A 112 -12.12 3.59 -23.09
CA LEU A 112 -11.42 3.65 -24.37
C LEU A 112 -12.44 3.78 -25.51
N GLU A 113 -12.25 4.72 -26.43
CA GLU A 113 -13.14 4.95 -27.57
C GLU A 113 -13.28 3.69 -28.45
N GLY A 114 -14.50 3.32 -28.76
CA GLY A 114 -14.79 2.11 -29.54
C GLY A 114 -14.83 0.80 -28.75
N SER A 115 -14.59 0.83 -27.44
CA SER A 115 -14.74 -0.34 -26.58
C SER A 115 -16.19 -0.74 -26.41
N SER A 116 -16.41 -2.00 -26.04
CA SER A 116 -17.72 -2.51 -25.62
C SER A 116 -18.20 -1.80 -24.35
N THR A 117 -19.48 -1.91 -24.03
CA THR A 117 -19.96 -1.27 -22.81
C THR A 117 -19.39 -1.96 -21.54
N TRP A 118 -18.78 -1.18 -20.66
CA TRP A 118 -18.27 -1.65 -19.36
C TRP A 118 -19.34 -2.34 -18.51
N ARG A 119 -20.64 -2.00 -18.72
CA ARG A 119 -21.77 -2.61 -18.03
C ARG A 119 -21.87 -4.11 -18.24
N THR A 120 -21.45 -4.62 -19.40
CA THR A 120 -21.44 -6.06 -19.69
C THR A 120 -20.49 -6.83 -18.78
N LEU A 121 -19.42 -6.18 -18.30
CA LEU A 121 -18.46 -6.77 -17.36
C LEU A 121 -19.06 -6.94 -15.94
N LEU A 122 -20.20 -6.34 -15.65
CA LEU A 122 -20.89 -6.40 -14.35
C LEU A 122 -22.17 -7.25 -14.36
N VAL A 123 -22.60 -7.78 -15.50
CA VAL A 123 -23.91 -8.49 -15.64
C VAL A 123 -23.95 -9.74 -14.76
N ASP A 124 -22.95 -10.61 -14.89
CA ASP A 124 -22.92 -11.92 -14.24
C ASP A 124 -21.87 -12.02 -13.13
N VAL A 125 -21.54 -10.89 -12.49
CA VAL A 125 -20.59 -10.91 -11.40
C VAL A 125 -21.21 -11.57 -10.18
N ALA A 126 -20.74 -12.79 -9.86
CA ALA A 126 -21.16 -13.51 -8.67
C ALA A 126 -20.80 -12.75 -7.39
N PRO A 127 -21.63 -12.81 -6.34
CA PRO A 127 -21.28 -12.27 -5.04
C PRO A 127 -19.99 -12.93 -4.51
N PRO A 128 -19.25 -12.26 -3.61
CA PRO A 128 -18.06 -12.86 -3.00
C PRO A 128 -18.39 -14.13 -2.22
N VAL A 129 -17.57 -15.16 -2.36
CA VAL A 129 -17.70 -16.41 -1.61
C VAL A 129 -17.33 -16.15 -0.14
N GLN A 130 -18.30 -16.22 0.76
CA GLN A 130 -18.11 -15.87 2.18
C GLN A 130 -17.37 -16.92 3.00
N GLU A 131 -17.32 -18.17 2.51
CA GLU A 131 -16.67 -19.26 3.21
C GLU A 131 -15.15 -19.06 3.24
N THR A 132 -14.61 -19.08 4.43
CA THR A 132 -13.18 -19.16 4.65
C THR A 132 -12.77 -20.64 4.65
N GLN A 133 -11.55 -20.91 4.18
CA GLN A 133 -11.09 -22.28 3.97
C GLN A 133 -10.13 -22.73 5.09
N SER A 134 -10.10 -24.02 5.37
CA SER A 134 -9.10 -24.61 6.26
C SER A 134 -7.73 -24.64 5.60
N LEU A 135 -6.70 -24.51 6.41
CA LEU A 135 -5.32 -24.54 5.96
C LEU A 135 -4.90 -25.94 5.52
N ARG A 136 -4.29 -26.09 4.36
CA ARG A 136 -3.68 -27.34 3.86
C ARG A 136 -2.18 -27.41 4.19
N SER A 137 -1.47 -26.31 4.01
CA SER A 137 -0.04 -26.20 4.32
C SER A 137 0.31 -24.80 4.79
N LEU A 138 1.31 -24.67 5.66
CA LEU A 138 1.87 -23.40 6.11
C LEU A 138 3.37 -23.56 6.32
N THR A 139 4.14 -22.61 5.81
CA THR A 139 5.59 -22.51 6.02
C THR A 139 5.94 -21.07 6.36
N LEU A 140 6.74 -20.87 7.40
CA LEU A 140 7.25 -19.57 7.82
C LEU A 140 8.69 -19.41 7.32
N GLN A 141 9.01 -18.24 6.79
CA GLN A 141 10.35 -17.93 6.27
C GLN A 141 10.75 -16.48 6.59
N PRO A 142 11.81 -16.26 7.35
CA PRO A 142 12.51 -17.27 8.15
C PRO A 142 11.61 -17.87 9.25
N THR A 143 12.05 -18.97 9.86
CA THR A 143 11.39 -19.51 11.06
C THR A 143 11.34 -18.48 12.18
N PRO A 144 10.44 -18.63 13.18
CA PRO A 144 10.37 -17.69 14.31
C PRO A 144 11.71 -17.56 15.06
N GLU A 145 12.45 -18.66 15.20
CA GLU A 145 13.75 -18.71 15.87
C GLU A 145 14.84 -18.00 15.06
N GLU A 146 14.90 -18.24 13.76
CA GLU A 146 15.81 -17.54 12.84
C GLU A 146 15.49 -16.05 12.78
N TYR A 147 14.21 -15.66 12.75
CA TYR A 147 13.82 -14.26 12.80
C TYR A 147 14.30 -13.56 14.08
N ALA A 148 14.08 -14.19 15.26
CA ALA A 148 14.56 -13.65 16.52
C ALA A 148 16.10 -13.53 16.56
N HIS A 149 16.82 -14.51 15.98
CA HIS A 149 18.27 -14.44 15.82
C HIS A 149 18.70 -13.26 14.92
N ASN A 150 18.03 -13.06 13.78
CA ASN A 150 18.30 -11.95 12.87
C ASN A 150 18.05 -10.59 13.54
N VAL A 151 16.99 -10.49 14.36
CA VAL A 151 16.73 -9.29 15.17
C VAL A 151 17.87 -9.04 16.17
N ALA A 152 18.36 -10.08 16.86
CA ALA A 152 19.49 -9.94 17.78
C ALA A 152 20.75 -9.42 17.08
N LEU A 153 21.07 -9.98 15.90
CA LEU A 153 22.21 -9.50 15.08
C LEU A 153 22.02 -8.04 14.64
N ALA A 154 20.79 -7.67 14.23
CA ALA A 154 20.49 -6.29 13.87
C ALA A 154 20.71 -5.35 15.06
N VAL A 155 20.19 -5.69 16.24
CA VAL A 155 20.38 -4.88 17.47
C VAL A 155 21.87 -4.66 17.80
N GLU A 156 22.72 -5.69 17.64
CA GLU A 156 24.17 -5.55 17.85
C GLU A 156 24.78 -4.53 16.88
N ILE A 157 24.36 -4.56 15.60
CA ILE A 157 24.85 -3.62 14.59
C ILE A 157 24.35 -2.20 14.88
N LEU A 158 23.07 -2.04 15.25
CA LEU A 158 22.51 -0.73 15.56
C LEU A 158 23.19 -0.06 16.77
N ARG A 159 23.69 -0.85 17.72
CA ARG A 159 24.46 -0.34 18.86
C ARG A 159 25.78 0.35 18.47
N SER A 160 26.33 0.04 17.28
CA SER A 160 27.49 0.77 16.74
C SER A 160 27.16 2.18 16.25
N LYS A 161 25.84 2.51 16.12
CA LYS A 161 25.31 3.80 15.65
C LYS A 161 25.64 4.13 14.18
N GLU A 162 25.98 3.14 13.38
CA GLU A 162 26.12 3.30 11.93
C GLU A 162 24.75 3.23 11.21
N ILE A 163 23.79 2.57 11.86
CA ILE A 163 22.39 2.46 11.44
C ILE A 163 21.53 2.81 12.64
N ASP A 164 20.59 3.75 12.49
CA ASP A 164 19.69 4.16 13.56
C ASP A 164 18.47 3.26 13.67
N LYS A 165 17.98 2.76 12.53
CA LYS A 165 16.79 1.90 12.43
C LYS A 165 16.90 0.98 11.22
N VAL A 166 16.43 -0.25 11.36
CA VAL A 166 16.16 -1.17 10.25
C VAL A 166 14.83 -1.86 10.46
N VAL A 167 14.08 -2.11 9.39
CA VAL A 167 12.87 -2.93 9.45
C VAL A 167 13.21 -4.34 8.96
N LEU A 168 12.98 -5.36 9.80
CA LEU A 168 13.12 -6.75 9.40
C LEU A 168 11.77 -7.42 9.26
N ALA A 169 11.61 -8.21 8.20
CA ALA A 169 10.38 -8.86 7.84
C ALA A 169 10.52 -10.40 7.76
N ARG A 170 9.39 -11.08 7.85
CA ARG A 170 9.25 -12.50 7.57
C ARG A 170 7.97 -12.79 6.82
N SER A 171 7.96 -13.87 6.07
CA SER A 171 6.81 -14.32 5.29
C SER A 171 6.18 -15.59 5.83
N VAL A 172 4.96 -15.81 5.40
CA VAL A 172 4.24 -17.06 5.52
C VAL A 172 3.73 -17.45 4.14
N HIS A 173 4.03 -18.67 3.74
CA HIS A 173 3.54 -19.30 2.52
C HIS A 173 2.58 -20.41 2.87
N GLY A 174 1.42 -20.44 2.23
CA GLY A 174 0.43 -21.44 2.53
C GLY A 174 -0.44 -21.81 1.34
N SER A 175 -1.23 -22.84 1.54
CA SER A 175 -2.24 -23.28 0.58
C SER A 175 -3.52 -23.71 1.27
N VAL A 176 -4.63 -23.57 0.54
CA VAL A 176 -5.97 -24.02 0.92
C VAL A 176 -6.50 -25.00 -0.12
N PRO A 177 -7.63 -25.72 0.13
CA PRO A 177 -8.17 -26.71 -0.80
C PRO A 177 -8.57 -26.13 -2.16
N GLU A 178 -9.23 -24.97 -2.16
CA GLU A 178 -9.81 -24.36 -3.36
C GLU A 178 -9.21 -22.96 -3.61
N PRO A 179 -9.28 -22.43 -4.85
CA PRO A 179 -8.83 -21.07 -5.14
C PRO A 179 -9.44 -20.01 -4.21
N ILE A 180 -8.60 -19.13 -3.71
CA ILE A 180 -9.02 -18.03 -2.84
C ILE A 180 -9.66 -16.95 -3.69
N ASP A 181 -10.91 -16.54 -3.35
CA ASP A 181 -11.61 -15.45 -4.03
C ASP A 181 -11.07 -14.08 -3.54
N PRO A 182 -10.36 -13.29 -4.39
CA PRO A 182 -9.85 -11.98 -4.01
C PRO A 182 -10.95 -11.00 -3.59
N ALA A 183 -12.16 -11.10 -4.18
CA ALA A 183 -13.29 -10.25 -3.83
C ALA A 183 -13.79 -10.52 -2.41
N ALA A 184 -13.79 -11.78 -1.97
CA ALA A 184 -14.15 -12.16 -0.62
C ALA A 184 -13.12 -11.65 0.40
N VAL A 185 -11.83 -11.74 0.08
CA VAL A 185 -10.76 -11.19 0.93
C VAL A 185 -10.92 -9.66 1.06
N ALA A 186 -11.05 -8.94 -0.06
CA ALA A 186 -11.22 -7.49 -0.07
C ALA A 186 -12.47 -7.05 0.72
N GLN A 187 -13.59 -7.77 0.57
CA GLN A 187 -14.82 -7.48 1.31
C GLN A 187 -14.65 -7.68 2.82
N ARG A 188 -14.01 -8.79 3.26
CA ARG A 188 -13.73 -9.02 4.68
C ARG A 188 -12.81 -7.98 5.26
N LEU A 189 -11.78 -7.56 4.52
CA LEU A 189 -10.86 -6.50 4.94
C LEU A 189 -11.57 -5.16 5.10
N ARG A 190 -12.44 -4.78 4.15
CA ARG A 190 -13.22 -3.55 4.24
C ARG A 190 -14.10 -3.49 5.48
N LEU A 191 -14.75 -4.61 5.83
CA LEU A 191 -15.59 -4.71 7.04
C LEU A 191 -14.78 -4.66 8.34
N ARG A 192 -13.55 -5.18 8.32
CA ARG A 192 -12.69 -5.26 9.51
C ARG A 192 -11.83 -4.03 9.75
N GLU A 193 -11.42 -3.37 8.67
CA GLU A 193 -10.47 -2.25 8.68
C GLU A 193 -11.05 -1.05 7.89
N PRO A 194 -12.16 -0.44 8.35
CA PRO A 194 -12.91 0.56 7.58
C PRO A 194 -12.13 1.85 7.30
N ILE A 195 -11.07 2.14 8.06
CA ILE A 195 -10.22 3.33 7.85
C ILE A 195 -9.06 3.08 6.89
N CYS A 196 -8.81 1.81 6.53
CA CYS A 196 -7.74 1.44 5.62
C CYS A 196 -8.17 1.61 4.15
N THR A 197 -7.20 1.85 3.30
CA THR A 197 -7.36 1.73 1.86
C THR A 197 -7.33 0.27 1.47
N ILE A 198 -8.43 -0.22 0.88
CA ILE A 198 -8.57 -1.58 0.38
C ILE A 198 -8.03 -1.63 -1.04
N TYR A 199 -7.20 -2.61 -1.32
CA TYR A 199 -6.64 -2.80 -2.64
C TYR A 199 -6.72 -4.25 -3.11
N SER A 200 -6.89 -4.43 -4.41
CA SER A 200 -6.71 -5.70 -5.11
C SER A 200 -6.16 -5.39 -6.50
N LEU A 201 -4.87 -5.57 -6.67
CA LEU A 201 -4.13 -5.17 -7.86
C LEU A 201 -3.35 -6.37 -8.44
N PRO A 202 -3.26 -6.50 -9.77
CA PRO A 202 -2.39 -7.48 -10.39
C PRO A 202 -0.93 -7.08 -10.17
N THR A 203 -0.05 -8.08 -10.10
CA THR A 203 1.40 -7.90 -10.05
C THR A 203 2.03 -8.30 -11.39
N ALA A 204 3.25 -7.83 -11.66
CA ALA A 204 3.93 -8.11 -12.93
C ALA A 204 4.17 -9.61 -13.14
N ASP A 205 4.36 -10.39 -12.07
CA ASP A 205 4.56 -11.85 -12.10
C ASP A 205 3.26 -12.67 -12.20
N GLY A 206 2.11 -12.01 -12.43
CA GLY A 206 0.81 -12.64 -12.63
C GLY A 206 0.11 -13.12 -11.36
N ARG A 207 0.59 -12.74 -10.17
CA ARG A 207 -0.12 -12.89 -8.90
C ARG A 207 -1.09 -11.72 -8.70
N ARG A 208 -1.87 -11.77 -7.63
CA ARG A 208 -2.75 -10.68 -7.22
C ARG A 208 -2.45 -10.28 -5.78
N TYR A 209 -2.17 -9.01 -5.58
CA TYR A 209 -1.93 -8.46 -4.25
C TYR A 209 -3.22 -7.85 -3.71
N VAL A 210 -3.76 -8.46 -2.64
CA VAL A 210 -5.01 -8.03 -1.98
C VAL A 210 -4.71 -7.67 -0.55
N GLY A 211 -5.18 -6.52 -0.09
CA GLY A 211 -4.90 -6.10 1.28
C GLY A 211 -5.65 -4.84 1.73
N ALA A 212 -5.28 -4.38 2.92
CA ALA A 212 -5.82 -3.18 3.56
C ALA A 212 -4.66 -2.39 4.19
N THR A 213 -4.36 -1.22 3.65
CA THR A 213 -3.25 -0.39 4.11
C THR A 213 -3.71 0.93 4.70
N PRO A 214 -3.21 1.33 5.87
CA PRO A 214 -3.48 2.65 6.45
C PRO A 214 -2.45 3.71 6.06
N GLU A 215 -1.31 3.32 5.42
CA GLU A 215 -0.14 4.19 5.30
C GLU A 215 0.01 4.78 3.91
N LEU A 216 -0.17 6.10 3.84
CA LEU A 216 -0.06 6.89 2.61
C LEU A 216 1.38 7.39 2.46
N ILE A 217 2.06 6.97 1.38
CA ILE A 217 3.38 7.50 1.01
C ILE A 217 3.22 8.91 0.46
N ALA A 218 2.35 9.07 -0.54
CA ALA A 218 2.14 10.33 -1.22
C ALA A 218 0.76 10.39 -1.86
N ARG A 219 0.06 11.51 -1.69
CA ARG A 219 -1.09 11.94 -2.49
C ARG A 219 -0.80 13.30 -3.04
N ARG A 220 -0.64 13.38 -4.36
CA ARG A 220 -0.41 14.65 -5.06
C ARG A 220 -1.70 15.09 -5.76
N SER A 221 -2.04 16.37 -5.64
CA SER A 221 -3.13 17.01 -6.37
C SER A 221 -2.70 18.45 -6.72
N GLY A 222 -2.37 18.68 -7.98
CA GLY A 222 -1.81 19.96 -8.43
C GLY A 222 -0.50 20.28 -7.71
N ALA A 223 -0.43 21.45 -7.10
CA ALA A 223 0.73 21.89 -6.33
C ALA A 223 0.85 21.28 -4.92
N LEU A 224 -0.20 20.56 -4.47
CA LEU A 224 -0.28 20.05 -3.10
C LEU A 224 0.15 18.59 -3.02
N LEU A 225 0.87 18.26 -1.95
CA LEU A 225 1.22 16.90 -1.57
C LEU A 225 0.77 16.64 -0.12
N GLN A 226 0.31 15.43 0.12
CA GLN A 226 0.06 14.87 1.45
C GLN A 226 0.80 13.55 1.61
N SER A 227 1.34 13.31 2.82
CA SER A 227 1.92 12.03 3.24
C SER A 227 1.44 11.72 4.67
N HIS A 228 1.29 10.44 5.00
CA HIS A 228 0.85 10.03 6.33
C HIS A 228 1.64 8.80 6.79
N PRO A 229 2.90 8.99 7.22
CA PRO A 229 3.71 7.90 7.75
C PRO A 229 3.16 7.39 9.08
N LEU A 230 3.22 6.07 9.26
CA LEU A 230 2.83 5.37 10.48
C LEU A 230 4.03 4.62 11.04
N ALA A 231 4.35 4.86 12.31
CA ALA A 231 5.35 4.09 13.05
C ALA A 231 5.06 4.17 14.56
N GLY A 232 5.74 3.35 15.36
CA GLY A 232 5.38 3.18 16.75
C GLY A 232 4.06 2.42 16.87
N THR A 233 4.14 1.16 17.32
CA THR A 233 3.00 0.23 17.30
C THR A 233 2.78 -0.36 18.68
N ILE A 234 1.51 -0.53 19.05
CA ILE A 234 1.11 -1.39 20.17
C ILE A 234 0.02 -2.36 19.73
N ALA A 235 0.04 -3.56 20.29
CA ALA A 235 -1.09 -4.46 20.22
C ALA A 235 -2.22 -3.94 21.10
N LEU A 236 -3.46 -4.02 20.61
CA LEU A 236 -4.65 -3.65 21.36
C LEU A 236 -5.18 -4.89 22.10
N PRO A 237 -5.04 -4.97 23.43
CA PRO A 237 -5.66 -6.02 24.21
C PRO A 237 -7.18 -5.93 24.12
N PRO A 238 -7.92 -7.05 24.20
CA PRO A 238 -9.37 -7.00 24.30
C PRO A 238 -9.82 -6.15 25.49
N ASN A 239 -10.83 -5.30 25.27
CA ASN A 239 -11.47 -4.47 26.30
C ASN A 239 -10.62 -3.32 26.90
N VAL A 240 -9.58 -2.87 26.23
CA VAL A 240 -8.85 -1.65 26.62
C VAL A 240 -9.55 -0.42 26.00
N ALA A 241 -9.76 0.60 26.82
CA ALA A 241 -10.37 1.85 26.37
C ALA A 241 -9.42 2.64 25.45
N PRO A 242 -9.95 3.39 24.44
CA PRO A 242 -9.15 4.22 23.55
C PRO A 242 -8.20 5.17 24.28
N ASP A 243 -8.64 5.80 25.35
CA ASP A 243 -7.85 6.74 26.12
C ASP A 243 -6.61 6.13 26.78
N ASP A 244 -6.67 4.85 27.14
CA ASP A 244 -5.56 4.17 27.81
C ASP A 244 -4.44 3.84 26.85
N TYR A 245 -4.74 3.26 25.68
CA TYR A 245 -3.69 2.97 24.70
C TYR A 245 -3.12 4.23 24.03
N GLN A 246 -3.89 5.32 23.96
CA GLN A 246 -3.37 6.62 23.54
C GLN A 246 -2.29 7.09 24.52
N LYS A 247 -2.56 7.04 25.82
CA LYS A 247 -1.57 7.40 26.85
C LYS A 247 -0.32 6.54 26.76
N TRP A 248 -0.48 5.22 26.49
CA TRP A 248 0.66 4.32 26.37
C TRP A 248 1.52 4.64 25.15
N LEU A 249 0.91 4.90 23.99
CA LEU A 249 1.65 5.26 22.78
C LEU A 249 2.35 6.62 22.92
N LEU A 250 1.61 7.65 23.31
CA LEU A 250 2.14 9.01 23.44
C LEU A 250 3.09 9.17 24.64
N GLY A 251 3.00 8.29 25.64
CA GLY A 251 3.92 8.26 26.80
C GLY A 251 5.19 7.43 26.56
N SER A 252 5.27 6.67 25.47
CA SER A 252 6.40 5.79 25.17
C SER A 252 7.49 6.52 24.41
N THR A 253 8.63 6.78 25.06
CA THR A 253 9.79 7.40 24.42
C THR A 253 10.30 6.55 23.24
N LYS A 254 10.27 5.21 23.35
CA LYS A 254 10.62 4.28 22.23
C LYS A 254 9.70 4.51 21.04
N ASN A 255 8.37 4.45 21.23
CA ASN A 255 7.41 4.58 20.13
C ASN A 255 7.47 5.98 19.49
N LEU A 256 7.63 7.03 20.28
CA LEU A 256 7.81 8.40 19.77
C LEU A 256 9.12 8.53 18.98
N HIS A 257 10.22 7.95 19.47
CA HIS A 257 11.49 7.96 18.75
C HIS A 257 11.36 7.21 17.39
N GLU A 258 10.80 6.00 17.42
CA GLU A 258 10.55 5.20 16.22
C GLU A 258 9.70 5.94 15.19
N HIS A 259 8.68 6.68 15.66
CA HIS A 259 7.78 7.45 14.80
C HIS A 259 8.43 8.72 14.22
N ASN A 260 9.22 9.44 15.02
CA ASN A 260 9.84 10.68 14.57
C ASN A 260 10.89 10.47 13.47
N VAL A 261 11.52 9.29 13.39
CA VAL A 261 12.51 8.99 12.36
C VAL A 261 11.92 9.11 10.96
N PRO A 262 10.87 8.37 10.56
CA PRO A 262 10.27 8.50 9.23
C PRO A 262 9.62 9.88 8.99
N VAL A 263 9.03 10.51 9.99
CA VAL A 263 8.47 11.86 9.85
C VAL A 263 9.55 12.86 9.45
N ASN A 264 10.67 12.89 10.19
CA ASN A 264 11.77 13.80 9.89
C ASN A 264 12.44 13.49 8.54
N GLU A 265 12.60 12.20 8.18
CA GLU A 265 13.13 11.81 6.88
C GLU A 265 12.27 12.33 5.74
N ILE A 266 10.94 12.16 5.82
CA ILE A 266 9.99 12.62 4.80
C ILE A 266 9.99 14.15 4.71
N VAL A 267 9.91 14.87 5.83
CA VAL A 267 9.96 16.34 5.86
C VAL A 267 11.24 16.85 5.22
N ASN A 268 12.41 16.32 5.59
CA ASN A 268 13.70 16.73 5.04
C ASN A 268 13.80 16.42 3.54
N SER A 269 13.29 15.27 3.11
CA SER A 269 13.30 14.90 1.69
C SER A 269 12.39 15.82 0.87
N LEU A 270 11.17 16.06 1.32
CA LEU A 270 10.22 16.93 0.64
C LEU A 270 10.71 18.39 0.58
N ALA A 271 11.38 18.88 1.62
CA ALA A 271 11.96 20.23 1.63
C ALA A 271 13.04 20.47 0.56
N THR A 272 13.54 19.43 -0.10
CA THR A 272 14.48 19.58 -1.23
C THR A 272 13.80 19.93 -2.55
N VAL A 273 12.47 19.71 -2.66
CA VAL A 273 11.72 19.84 -3.93
C VAL A 273 10.42 20.64 -3.79
N TYR A 274 9.93 20.91 -2.56
CA TYR A 274 8.76 21.73 -2.28
C TYR A 274 9.14 23.00 -1.55
N ASP A 275 8.44 24.11 -1.84
CA ASP A 275 8.72 25.44 -1.24
C ASP A 275 8.24 25.50 0.22
N HIS A 276 7.14 24.81 0.55
CA HIS A 276 6.56 24.75 1.89
C HIS A 276 6.35 23.32 2.31
N VAL A 277 6.84 22.93 3.48
CA VAL A 277 6.63 21.59 4.08
C VAL A 277 6.27 21.74 5.55
N GLN A 278 5.18 21.12 5.96
CA GLN A 278 4.70 21.16 7.32
C GLN A 278 4.25 19.79 7.80
N ALA A 279 4.72 19.36 8.95
CA ALA A 279 4.20 18.21 9.67
C ALA A 279 3.30 18.66 10.84
N GLU A 280 2.28 17.88 11.18
CA GLU A 280 1.52 18.11 12.42
C GLU A 280 2.43 18.03 13.64
N PRO A 281 2.30 18.96 14.59
CA PRO A 281 3.22 19.05 15.73
C PRO A 281 3.08 17.88 16.72
N THR A 282 1.94 17.20 16.71
CA THR A 282 1.65 16.06 17.59
C THR A 282 1.09 14.93 16.76
N PRO A 283 1.63 13.70 16.88
CA PRO A 283 1.09 12.56 16.15
C PRO A 283 -0.34 12.23 16.63
N SER A 284 -1.17 11.83 15.70
CA SER A 284 -2.49 11.25 15.93
C SER A 284 -2.38 9.74 16.20
N ILE A 285 -3.45 9.16 16.74
CA ILE A 285 -3.54 7.71 16.93
C ILE A 285 -4.36 7.11 15.81
N VAL A 286 -3.75 6.20 15.05
CA VAL A 286 -4.41 5.41 14.01
C VAL A 286 -4.75 4.05 14.59
N SER A 287 -6.02 3.89 14.97
CA SER A 287 -6.51 2.66 15.60
C SER A 287 -7.04 1.71 14.54
N LEU A 288 -6.43 0.53 14.47
CA LEU A 288 -6.89 -0.59 13.68
C LEU A 288 -7.56 -1.62 14.61
N ARG A 289 -8.08 -2.69 14.06
CA ARG A 289 -8.83 -3.68 14.86
C ARG A 289 -8.02 -4.29 16.01
N THR A 290 -6.74 -4.57 15.80
CA THR A 290 -5.88 -5.28 16.77
C THR A 290 -4.60 -4.55 17.12
N LEU A 291 -4.34 -3.43 16.47
CA LEU A 291 -3.12 -2.65 16.61
C LEU A 291 -3.48 -1.15 16.63
N ALA A 292 -2.67 -0.36 17.31
CA ALA A 292 -2.69 1.08 17.16
C ALA A 292 -1.29 1.60 16.81
N HIS A 293 -1.24 2.65 15.99
CA HIS A 293 -0.03 3.29 15.53
C HIS A 293 -0.06 4.79 15.82
N LEU A 294 1.13 5.41 15.91
CA LEU A 294 1.27 6.84 15.75
C LEU A 294 1.25 7.19 14.26
N GLY A 295 0.54 8.25 13.90
CA GLY A 295 0.47 8.79 12.55
C GLY A 295 0.63 10.29 12.54
N THR A 296 1.38 10.84 11.58
CA THR A 296 1.56 12.30 11.44
C THR A 296 1.25 12.70 10.00
N TRP A 297 0.30 13.61 9.83
CA TRP A 297 0.08 14.20 8.53
C TRP A 297 1.19 15.17 8.19
N ILE A 298 1.73 15.01 6.99
CA ILE A 298 2.71 15.92 6.40
C ILE A 298 2.08 16.50 5.13
N THR A 299 2.10 17.82 5.02
CA THR A 299 1.64 18.54 3.85
C THR A 299 2.82 19.28 3.22
N ALA A 300 2.87 19.31 1.90
CA ALA A 300 3.84 20.10 1.17
C ALA A 300 3.17 20.81 0.00
N SER A 301 3.71 21.95 -0.42
CA SER A 301 3.21 22.69 -1.58
C SER A 301 4.32 23.45 -2.31
N CYS A 302 4.15 23.61 -3.63
CA CYS A 302 4.91 24.53 -4.43
C CYS A 302 4.10 25.81 -4.69
N ASP A 303 4.76 26.95 -4.75
CA ASP A 303 4.14 28.22 -5.16
C ASP A 303 3.73 28.22 -6.63
N ASP A 304 4.47 27.48 -7.45
CA ASP A 304 4.21 27.24 -8.86
C ASP A 304 3.87 25.76 -9.11
N VAL A 305 2.67 25.50 -9.65
CA VAL A 305 2.18 24.15 -9.92
C VAL A 305 3.02 23.42 -10.97
N ASP A 306 3.60 24.15 -11.93
CA ASP A 306 4.41 23.55 -13.01
C ASP A 306 5.78 23.06 -12.50
N ARG A 307 6.19 23.50 -11.30
CA ARG A 307 7.40 23.04 -10.62
C ARG A 307 7.15 21.87 -9.69
N ALA A 308 5.90 21.57 -9.37
CA ALA A 308 5.57 20.52 -8.43
C ALA A 308 5.91 19.13 -9.01
N PRO A 309 6.74 18.32 -8.32
CA PRO A 309 7.07 16.96 -8.76
C PRO A 309 5.80 16.13 -8.98
N ASN A 310 5.78 15.29 -10.01
CA ASN A 310 4.69 14.34 -10.20
C ASN A 310 4.67 13.25 -9.11
N ALA A 311 3.57 12.50 -9.01
CA ALA A 311 3.39 11.51 -7.95
C ALA A 311 4.45 10.39 -7.96
N LEU A 312 5.00 10.01 -9.13
CA LEU A 312 6.08 9.03 -9.23
C LEU A 312 7.45 9.62 -8.85
N GLU A 313 7.71 10.87 -9.17
CA GLU A 313 8.94 11.54 -8.73
C GLU A 313 8.98 11.66 -7.20
N VAL A 314 7.84 12.00 -6.58
CA VAL A 314 7.72 11.97 -5.12
C VAL A 314 7.94 10.56 -4.57
N LEU A 315 7.34 9.55 -5.20
CA LEU A 315 7.54 8.17 -4.81
C LEU A 315 9.02 7.76 -4.88
N ARG A 316 9.71 8.14 -5.96
CA ARG A 316 11.16 7.93 -6.15
C ARG A 316 11.99 8.59 -5.04
N LEU A 317 11.59 9.78 -4.61
CA LEU A 317 12.24 10.50 -3.53
C LEU A 317 12.05 9.79 -2.17
N LEU A 318 10.85 9.32 -1.88
CA LEU A 318 10.48 8.82 -0.55
C LEU A 318 10.68 7.31 -0.37
N HIS A 319 10.43 6.47 -1.40
CA HIS A 319 10.47 5.02 -1.25
C HIS A 319 11.89 4.46 -1.30
N PRO A 320 12.22 3.43 -0.47
CA PRO A 320 11.50 3.03 0.73
C PRO A 320 11.70 4.06 1.84
N THR A 321 10.61 4.39 2.56
CA THR A 321 10.71 5.21 3.77
C THR A 321 11.37 4.42 4.90
N SER A 322 11.88 5.08 5.91
CA SER A 322 12.43 4.40 7.09
C SER A 322 11.36 3.68 7.93
N ALA A 323 10.08 3.88 7.64
CA ALA A 323 8.99 3.09 8.21
C ALA A 323 9.02 1.62 7.71
N VAL A 324 9.58 1.36 6.54
CA VAL A 324 9.66 0.02 5.91
C VAL A 324 11.07 -0.45 5.59
N GLY A 325 12.02 0.46 5.49
CA GLY A 325 13.44 0.19 5.22
C GLY A 325 14.31 0.43 6.44
N GLY A 326 14.73 1.65 6.65
CA GLY A 326 15.55 2.08 7.78
C GLY A 326 16.42 3.29 7.45
N VAL A 327 17.22 3.72 8.43
CA VAL A 327 18.06 4.93 8.35
C VAL A 327 19.46 4.62 8.83
N PRO A 328 20.52 5.01 8.09
CA PRO A 328 20.52 5.56 6.72
C PRO A 328 20.03 4.54 5.70
N ARG A 329 19.27 4.99 4.68
CA ARG A 329 18.56 4.12 3.71
C ARG A 329 19.46 3.04 3.11
N LYS A 330 20.62 3.41 2.56
CA LYS A 330 21.53 2.46 1.90
C LYS A 330 22.04 1.38 2.86
N SER A 331 22.57 1.77 4.02
CA SER A 331 23.11 0.83 5.00
C SER A 331 22.03 -0.10 5.56
N ALA A 332 20.84 0.43 5.81
CA ALA A 332 19.69 -0.36 6.24
C ALA A 332 19.26 -1.37 5.17
N TYR A 333 19.23 -0.96 3.89
CA TYR A 333 18.88 -1.84 2.79
C TYR A 333 19.90 -2.99 2.61
N ASP A 334 21.20 -2.68 2.69
CA ASP A 334 22.27 -3.68 2.64
C ASP A 334 22.14 -4.68 3.81
N LEU A 335 21.75 -4.20 5.00
CA LEU A 335 21.50 -5.04 6.18
C LEU A 335 20.28 -5.94 6.00
N ILE A 336 19.16 -5.40 5.47
CA ILE A 336 17.95 -6.17 5.13
C ILE A 336 18.30 -7.33 4.21
N ARG A 337 18.98 -7.08 3.10
CA ARG A 337 19.38 -8.11 2.12
C ARG A 337 20.26 -9.20 2.74
N ARG A 338 21.13 -8.82 3.69
CA ARG A 338 22.02 -9.76 4.37
C ARG A 338 21.27 -10.65 5.37
N LEU A 339 20.30 -10.11 6.11
CA LEU A 339 19.62 -10.83 7.19
C LEU A 339 18.37 -11.58 6.72
N GLU A 340 17.59 -11.04 5.79
CA GLU A 340 16.36 -11.68 5.31
C GLU A 340 16.64 -12.83 4.33
N GLN A 341 17.71 -12.73 3.52
CA GLN A 341 18.16 -13.75 2.54
C GLN A 341 17.13 -14.14 1.48
N HIS A 342 16.04 -13.37 1.34
CA HIS A 342 15.03 -13.54 0.31
C HIS A 342 14.39 -12.19 -0.05
N ASP A 343 13.80 -12.13 -1.23
CA ASP A 343 13.18 -10.92 -1.73
C ASP A 343 11.81 -10.71 -1.11
N ARG A 344 11.51 -9.50 -0.70
CA ARG A 344 10.19 -9.08 -0.23
C ARG A 344 9.14 -9.01 -1.34
N GLY A 345 9.58 -8.98 -2.60
CA GLY A 345 8.68 -8.77 -3.73
C GLY A 345 7.87 -7.50 -3.57
N TYR A 346 6.56 -7.63 -3.51
CA TYR A 346 5.62 -6.51 -3.39
C TYR A 346 5.29 -6.10 -1.95
N TYR A 347 5.72 -6.87 -0.96
CA TYR A 347 5.54 -6.49 0.44
C TYR A 347 6.35 -5.24 0.77
N ALA A 348 5.69 -4.26 1.41
CA ALA A 348 6.23 -2.94 1.70
C ALA A 348 6.61 -2.12 0.46
N GLY A 349 6.33 -2.63 -0.74
CA GLY A 349 6.43 -1.89 -1.99
C GLY A 349 5.25 -0.92 -2.17
N PRO A 350 5.42 0.11 -2.99
CA PRO A 350 4.34 1.05 -3.28
C PRO A 350 3.24 0.43 -4.14
N LEU A 351 2.00 0.85 -3.90
CA LEU A 351 0.87 0.54 -4.77
C LEU A 351 -0.03 1.77 -4.91
N GLY A 352 -0.62 1.96 -6.07
CA GLY A 352 -1.42 3.15 -6.29
C GLY A 352 -1.74 3.44 -7.74
N TRP A 353 -1.85 4.71 -8.06
CA TRP A 353 -2.17 5.21 -9.38
C TRP A 353 -1.58 6.60 -9.63
N MET A 354 -1.46 6.96 -10.89
CA MET A 354 -1.20 8.33 -11.35
C MET A 354 -1.97 8.64 -12.62
N ASP A 355 -2.21 9.94 -12.89
CA ASP A 355 -2.79 10.44 -14.13
C ASP A 355 -1.80 11.26 -14.97
N ALA A 356 -2.24 11.71 -16.15
CA ALA A 356 -1.44 12.47 -17.09
C ALA A 356 -1.05 13.88 -16.58
N ASN A 357 -1.72 14.40 -15.54
CA ASN A 357 -1.37 15.67 -14.91
C ASN A 357 -0.29 15.51 -13.83
N GLY A 358 0.18 14.27 -13.61
CA GLY A 358 1.11 13.93 -12.55
C GLY A 358 0.44 13.78 -11.18
N ASP A 359 -0.88 13.92 -11.08
CA ASP A 359 -1.62 13.64 -9.86
C ASP A 359 -1.67 12.14 -9.58
N GLY A 360 -1.75 11.75 -8.32
CA GLY A 360 -1.78 10.34 -7.96
C GLY A 360 -1.78 10.08 -6.47
N GLU A 361 -2.02 8.82 -6.13
CA GLU A 361 -1.97 8.33 -4.75
C GLU A 361 -1.15 7.04 -4.70
N TRP A 362 -0.18 7.01 -3.77
CA TRP A 362 0.70 5.87 -3.54
C TRP A 362 0.68 5.48 -2.06
N TRP A 363 0.37 4.23 -1.81
CA TRP A 363 0.26 3.62 -0.49
C TRP A 363 1.32 2.56 -0.30
N ILE A 364 1.69 2.24 0.94
CA ILE A 364 2.58 1.11 1.21
C ILE A 364 1.78 -0.19 1.20
N GLY A 365 2.26 -1.20 0.46
CA GLY A 365 1.66 -2.53 0.39
C GLY A 365 1.84 -3.32 1.68
N PHE A 366 1.00 -3.06 2.65
CA PHE A 366 0.94 -3.76 3.93
C PHE A 366 -0.32 -4.58 4.09
N ARG A 367 -0.32 -5.49 5.08
CA ARG A 367 -1.49 -6.27 5.50
C ARG A 367 -2.20 -6.85 4.29
N GLY A 368 -1.40 -7.40 3.40
CA GLY A 368 -1.82 -7.95 2.14
C GLY A 368 -1.35 -9.37 1.94
N VAL A 369 -2.01 -10.05 1.04
CA VAL A 369 -1.71 -11.39 0.59
C VAL A 369 -1.51 -11.40 -0.91
N LEU A 370 -0.44 -12.03 -1.35
CA LEU A 370 -0.21 -12.38 -2.74
C LEU A 370 -0.88 -13.72 -3.02
N LEU A 371 -1.83 -13.71 -3.94
CA LEU A 371 -2.67 -14.86 -4.30
C LEU A 371 -2.29 -15.42 -5.67
N ARG A 372 -2.20 -16.76 -5.75
CA ARG A 372 -2.13 -17.51 -7.01
C ARG A 372 -2.98 -18.78 -6.88
N GLY A 373 -4.23 -18.72 -7.33
CA GLY A 373 -5.19 -19.81 -7.17
C GLY A 373 -5.42 -20.14 -5.69
N ALA A 374 -5.10 -21.35 -5.28
CA ALA A 374 -5.22 -21.83 -3.90
C ALA A 374 -3.98 -21.52 -3.02
N GLN A 375 -2.95 -20.91 -3.58
CA GLN A 375 -1.72 -20.55 -2.87
C GLN A 375 -1.75 -19.09 -2.42
N PHE A 376 -1.16 -18.84 -1.27
CA PHE A 376 -1.01 -17.49 -0.73
C PHE A 376 0.36 -17.28 -0.10
N GLU A 377 0.79 -16.02 -0.12
CA GLU A 377 1.98 -15.52 0.55
C GLU A 377 1.64 -14.23 1.27
N ALA A 378 1.96 -14.14 2.56
CA ALA A 378 1.75 -12.93 3.36
C ALA A 378 3.00 -12.60 4.17
N TRP A 379 3.17 -11.32 4.52
CA TRP A 379 4.36 -10.79 5.17
C TRP A 379 4.01 -9.91 6.36
N ALA A 380 4.91 -9.89 7.35
CA ALA A 380 4.92 -8.90 8.40
C ALA A 380 6.34 -8.53 8.79
N GLY A 381 6.55 -7.27 9.15
CA GLY A 381 7.83 -6.74 9.63
C GLY A 381 7.68 -5.93 10.91
N ALA A 382 8.78 -5.74 11.59
CA ALA A 382 8.91 -4.89 12.76
C ALA A 382 10.11 -3.94 12.62
N GLY A 383 9.99 -2.72 13.15
CA GLY A 383 11.06 -1.73 13.19
C GLY A 383 12.02 -2.05 14.32
N ILE A 384 13.28 -2.32 13.99
CA ILE A 384 14.34 -2.67 14.93
C ILE A 384 15.19 -1.44 15.21
N VAL A 385 15.35 -1.14 16.48
CA VAL A 385 16.23 -0.10 17.05
C VAL A 385 17.19 -0.73 18.06
N SER A 386 18.15 0.02 18.54
CA SER A 386 19.18 -0.49 19.50
C SER A 386 18.61 -1.06 20.80
N GLU A 387 17.39 -0.66 21.18
CA GLU A 387 16.66 -1.08 22.39
C GLU A 387 15.64 -2.20 22.13
N SER A 388 15.51 -2.68 20.90
CA SER A 388 14.57 -3.74 20.54
C SER A 388 14.89 -5.07 21.23
N ASP A 389 13.84 -5.76 21.67
CA ASP A 389 13.93 -7.12 22.23
C ASP A 389 13.52 -8.15 21.17
N PRO A 390 14.39 -9.13 20.82
CA PRO A 390 14.12 -10.08 19.77
C PRO A 390 12.84 -10.90 19.97
N THR A 391 12.47 -11.20 21.21
CA THR A 391 11.24 -11.96 21.51
C THR A 391 10.01 -11.09 21.29
N ALA A 392 10.06 -9.82 21.73
CA ALA A 392 8.97 -8.87 21.54
C ALA A 392 8.71 -8.61 20.05
N GLU A 393 9.76 -8.39 19.24
CA GLU A 393 9.64 -8.14 17.80
C GLU A 393 9.11 -9.38 17.05
N ARG A 394 9.52 -10.58 17.45
CA ARG A 394 8.95 -11.83 16.94
C ARG A 394 7.45 -11.94 17.21
N GLU A 395 7.01 -11.63 18.44
CA GLU A 395 5.59 -11.65 18.81
C GLU A 395 4.79 -10.56 18.08
N GLU A 396 5.37 -9.38 17.86
CA GLU A 396 4.75 -8.32 17.06
C GLU A 396 4.48 -8.79 15.64
N THR A 397 5.46 -9.39 14.96
CA THR A 397 5.26 -9.92 13.60
C THR A 397 4.27 -11.07 13.58
N ARG A 398 4.23 -11.94 14.62
CA ARG A 398 3.22 -12.99 14.76
C ARG A 398 1.81 -12.40 14.85
N ALA A 399 1.61 -11.39 15.69
CA ALA A 399 0.32 -10.73 15.86
C ALA A 399 -0.15 -10.04 14.57
N LYS A 400 0.77 -9.38 13.84
CA LYS A 400 0.49 -8.77 12.54
C LYS A 400 0.03 -9.82 11.51
N LEU A 401 0.75 -10.95 11.38
CA LEU A 401 0.38 -12.05 10.47
C LEU A 401 -0.98 -12.65 10.85
N ALA A 402 -1.21 -12.99 12.13
CA ALA A 402 -2.46 -13.59 12.59
C ALA A 402 -3.67 -12.67 12.34
N SER A 403 -3.53 -11.38 12.63
CA SER A 403 -4.59 -10.38 12.38
C SER A 403 -5.05 -10.39 10.93
N PHE A 404 -4.11 -10.45 10.01
CA PHE A 404 -4.39 -10.39 8.58
C PHE A 404 -4.86 -11.76 8.04
N LEU A 405 -4.18 -12.86 8.37
CA LEU A 405 -4.52 -14.21 7.89
C LEU A 405 -5.94 -14.62 8.28
N SER A 406 -6.46 -14.10 9.38
CA SER A 406 -7.87 -14.30 9.78
C SER A 406 -8.89 -13.74 8.76
N SER A 407 -8.48 -12.91 7.82
CA SER A 407 -9.33 -12.47 6.70
C SER A 407 -9.30 -13.43 5.51
N VAL A 408 -8.34 -14.34 5.48
CA VAL A 408 -8.15 -15.33 4.40
C VAL A 408 -8.61 -16.72 4.84
N LEU A 409 -8.32 -17.09 6.10
CA LEU A 409 -8.50 -18.45 6.66
C LEU A 409 -9.57 -18.47 7.76
N VAL A 410 -10.24 -19.64 7.97
CA VAL A 410 -11.21 -19.85 9.07
C VAL A 410 -10.49 -19.86 10.41
N ASP A 411 -9.42 -20.62 10.50
CA ASP A 411 -8.62 -20.85 11.70
C ASP A 411 -7.22 -20.27 11.49
N ALA A 412 -7.11 -18.95 11.50
CA ALA A 412 -5.82 -18.30 11.40
C ALA A 412 -5.05 -18.48 12.70
N VAL A 413 -4.16 -19.47 12.67
CA VAL A 413 -2.96 -19.59 13.51
C VAL A 413 -3.15 -19.11 14.95
N GLN A 414 -3.48 -20.03 15.85
CA GLN A 414 -3.24 -19.87 17.29
C GLN A 414 -1.75 -19.73 17.60
#